data_4726aea6595b9bf5064e6cf078147453
#
_entry.id   4726aea6595b9bf5064e6cf078147453
#
_cell.length_a   1.000
_cell.length_b   1.000
_cell.length_c   1.000
_cell.angle_alpha   90.00
_cell.angle_beta   90.00
_cell.angle_gamma   90.00
#
_symmetry.space_group_name_H-M   'P 1'
#
loop_
_entity.id
_entity.type
_entity.pdbx_description
1 polymer ?
#
loop_
_entity_poly.entity_id
_entity_poly.type
_entity_poly.pdbx_seq_one_letter_code
_entity_poly.pdbx_strand_id
1 'polypeptide(L)'
;MLARNLCVAVLLSACGCSEELASPRAHAQSAVAALARTAPEFALPDTEGETLALGSLRGRTVVLEWFNPDCPFVKYAHTKGPLKDLAQRVSNDKLVWLSINSNAPGKTGHGVERNRSAKRELGMMNRLLLDETGKVGRAYGASKTPHMFVINLQGVLVYRGGLDNAPIGVVDNDRPHLPKHPATALESYLEDALADLAQHRPVRLADTPPYGCTVKYAD
;
A
#
# COMPACT_ATOMS: atom_id res chain seq x y z
N MET A 1 -61.91 42.02 55.25
CA MET A 1 -60.62 42.61 55.59
C MET A 1 -59.63 42.17 54.54
N LEU A 2 -59.23 43.14 53.69
CA LEU A 2 -58.32 42.88 52.53
C LEU A 2 -56.87 42.90 53.00
N ALA A 3 -56.09 41.94 52.51
CA ALA A 3 -54.61 42.03 52.49
C ALA A 3 -54.11 41.87 51.05
N ARG A 4 -53.56 42.95 50.52
CA ARG A 4 -52.94 43.03 49.21
C ARG A 4 -51.50 42.53 49.32
N ASN A 5 -51.18 41.50 48.66
CA ASN A 5 -49.78 41.09 48.48
C ASN A 5 -49.21 41.61 47.15
N LEU A 6 -48.15 42.38 47.28
CA LEU A 6 -47.38 43.03 46.22
C LEU A 6 -46.35 42.02 45.69
N CYS A 7 -46.48 41.57 44.42
CA CYS A 7 -45.47 40.78 43.80
C CYS A 7 -44.42 41.69 43.14
N VAL A 8 -43.20 41.62 43.63
CA VAL A 8 -42.02 42.22 43.00
C VAL A 8 -41.49 41.25 41.99
N ALA A 9 -41.53 41.62 40.71
CA ALA A 9 -40.90 40.86 39.62
C ALA A 9 -39.42 41.23 39.54
N VAL A 10 -38.53 40.27 39.78
CA VAL A 10 -37.10 40.39 39.56
C VAL A 10 -36.79 39.92 38.14
N LEU A 11 -36.38 40.83 37.27
CA LEU A 11 -35.89 40.54 35.95
C LEU A 11 -34.42 40.05 36.06
N LEU A 12 -34.19 38.76 35.87
CA LEU A 12 -32.87 38.17 35.69
C LEU A 12 -32.48 38.26 34.21
N SER A 13 -31.55 39.14 33.92
CA SER A 13 -30.91 39.25 32.62
C SER A 13 -29.92 38.07 32.46
N ALA A 14 -30.25 37.05 31.63
CA ALA A 14 -29.37 35.99 31.28
C ALA A 14 -28.45 36.45 30.17
N CYS A 15 -27.20 36.72 30.53
CA CYS A 15 -26.12 36.93 29.57
C CYS A 15 -25.71 35.57 28.97
N GLY A 16 -26.18 35.30 27.75
CA GLY A 16 -25.81 34.09 27.01
C GLY A 16 -24.37 34.17 26.47
N CYS A 17 -23.45 33.56 27.16
CA CYS A 17 -22.15 33.22 26.57
C CYS A 17 -22.35 31.99 25.66
N SER A 18 -22.35 32.25 24.38
CA SER A 18 -22.21 31.16 23.37
C SER A 18 -20.76 30.67 23.38
N GLU A 19 -20.50 29.60 24.09
CA GLU A 19 -19.24 28.86 23.91
C GLU A 19 -19.30 28.16 22.55
N GLU A 20 -18.60 28.75 21.59
CA GLU A 20 -18.30 28.15 20.33
C GLU A 20 -17.31 26.99 20.57
N LEU A 21 -17.86 25.77 20.57
CA LEU A 21 -17.09 24.53 20.64
C LEU A 21 -16.24 24.44 19.38
N ALA A 22 -15.01 24.93 19.46
CA ALA A 22 -13.99 24.73 18.47
C ALA A 22 -13.72 23.21 18.35
N SER A 23 -14.26 22.59 17.32
CA SER A 23 -13.91 21.23 16.92
C SER A 23 -12.40 21.14 16.74
N PRO A 24 -11.68 20.23 17.42
CA PRO A 24 -10.28 20.04 17.15
C PRO A 24 -10.14 19.48 15.73
N ARG A 25 -9.76 20.33 14.77
CA ARG A 25 -9.20 19.86 13.51
C ARG A 25 -7.92 19.09 13.83
N ALA A 26 -8.06 17.80 14.08
CA ALA A 26 -6.94 16.88 14.08
C ALA A 26 -6.27 16.98 12.71
N HIS A 27 -5.14 17.64 12.64
CA HIS A 27 -4.19 17.45 11.59
C HIS A 27 -3.73 16.00 11.71
N ALA A 28 -4.44 15.09 11.03
CA ALA A 28 -3.99 13.73 10.85
C ALA A 28 -2.71 13.83 10.01
N GLN A 29 -1.58 13.96 10.68
CA GLN A 29 -0.31 13.62 10.07
C GLN A 29 -0.49 12.19 9.59
N SER A 30 -0.39 12.00 8.27
CA SER A 30 -0.54 10.69 7.63
C SER A 30 0.56 9.79 8.19
N ALA A 31 0.27 9.08 9.26
CA ALA A 31 1.19 8.13 9.84
C ALA A 31 1.45 7.04 8.77
N VAL A 32 2.73 6.73 8.56
CA VAL A 32 3.12 5.63 7.68
C VAL A 32 2.48 4.34 8.18
N ALA A 33 2.04 3.49 7.24
CA ALA A 33 1.42 2.19 7.53
C ALA A 33 2.26 1.38 8.53
N ALA A 34 1.64 0.98 9.62
CA ALA A 34 2.28 0.18 10.65
C ALA A 34 1.77 -1.27 10.60
N LEU A 35 2.67 -2.22 10.83
CA LEU A 35 2.31 -3.63 10.96
C LEU A 35 1.33 -3.84 12.11
N ALA A 36 0.46 -4.83 11.97
CA ALA A 36 -0.62 -5.16 12.89
C ALA A 36 -1.64 -4.02 13.10
N ARG A 37 -1.71 -3.07 12.16
CA ARG A 37 -2.70 -1.99 12.13
C ARG A 37 -3.51 -2.05 10.84
N THR A 38 -4.68 -1.41 10.86
CA THR A 38 -5.49 -1.24 9.65
C THR A 38 -4.66 -0.58 8.56
N ALA A 39 -4.64 -1.19 7.39
CA ALA A 39 -3.92 -0.66 6.22
C ALA A 39 -4.52 0.68 5.79
N PRO A 40 -3.72 1.66 5.36
CA PRO A 40 -4.22 2.93 4.83
C PRO A 40 -5.15 2.70 3.65
N GLU A 41 -6.32 3.32 3.69
CA GLU A 41 -7.29 3.25 2.60
C GLU A 41 -6.82 4.08 1.40
N PHE A 42 -7.16 3.60 0.22
CA PHE A 42 -6.96 4.32 -1.03
C PHE A 42 -8.04 4.01 -2.05
N ALA A 43 -8.17 4.90 -3.03
CA ALA A 43 -8.90 4.67 -4.27
C ALA A 43 -8.03 5.21 -5.41
N LEU A 44 -7.63 4.34 -6.33
CA LEU A 44 -6.70 4.67 -7.42
C LEU A 44 -7.28 4.19 -8.75
N PRO A 45 -7.08 4.96 -9.83
CA PRO A 45 -7.34 4.49 -11.17
C PRO A 45 -6.34 3.41 -11.58
N ASP A 46 -6.76 2.46 -12.38
CA ASP A 46 -5.86 1.52 -13.05
C ASP A 46 -5.49 2.00 -14.47
N THR A 47 -4.73 1.18 -15.18
CA THR A 47 -4.33 1.46 -16.57
C THR A 47 -5.49 1.52 -17.55
N GLU A 48 -6.67 1.02 -17.20
CA GLU A 48 -7.88 1.07 -18.04
C GLU A 48 -8.80 2.23 -17.66
N GLY A 49 -8.44 3.02 -16.62
CA GLY A 49 -9.21 4.15 -16.12
C GLY A 49 -10.24 3.79 -15.05
N GLU A 50 -10.35 2.51 -14.71
CA GLU A 50 -11.28 2.04 -13.69
C GLU A 50 -10.72 2.24 -12.28
N THR A 51 -11.47 2.93 -11.43
CA THR A 51 -11.05 3.16 -10.05
C THR A 51 -11.27 1.92 -9.19
N LEU A 52 -10.23 1.52 -8.42
CA LEU A 52 -10.32 0.49 -7.40
C LEU A 52 -10.07 1.11 -6.03
N ALA A 53 -11.02 0.89 -5.12
CA ALA A 53 -10.87 1.24 -3.70
C ALA A 53 -10.44 0.01 -2.89
N LEU A 54 -9.45 0.14 -1.99
CA LEU A 54 -9.01 -0.96 -1.13
C LEU A 54 -10.16 -1.52 -0.29
N GLY A 55 -11.05 -0.64 0.20
CA GLY A 55 -12.22 -1.04 1.00
C GLY A 55 -13.17 -2.01 0.30
N SER A 56 -13.23 -2.01 -1.05
CA SER A 56 -14.03 -2.96 -1.83
C SER A 56 -13.50 -4.40 -1.79
N LEU A 57 -12.30 -4.60 -1.27
CA LEU A 57 -11.63 -5.89 -1.16
C LEU A 57 -11.67 -6.49 0.26
N ARG A 58 -12.47 -5.91 1.15
CA ARG A 58 -12.66 -6.47 2.51
C ARG A 58 -13.11 -7.94 2.45
N GLY A 59 -12.61 -8.74 3.38
CA GLY A 59 -12.84 -10.19 3.36
C GLY A 59 -11.92 -10.98 2.42
N ARG A 60 -10.97 -10.31 1.76
CA ARG A 60 -9.95 -10.91 0.89
C ARG A 60 -8.56 -10.55 1.40
N THR A 61 -7.61 -11.46 1.23
CA THR A 61 -6.18 -11.13 1.37
C THR A 61 -5.76 -10.30 0.16
N VAL A 62 -5.05 -9.18 0.40
CA VAL A 62 -4.58 -8.30 -0.67
C VAL A 62 -3.06 -8.23 -0.64
N VAL A 63 -2.44 -8.56 -1.76
CA VAL A 63 -1.01 -8.32 -1.99
C VAL A 63 -0.87 -7.01 -2.77
N LEU A 64 -0.06 -6.09 -2.24
CA LEU A 64 0.34 -4.88 -2.95
C LEU A 64 1.81 -5.01 -3.33
N GLU A 65 2.10 -4.79 -4.60
CA GLU A 65 3.44 -4.71 -5.14
C GLU A 65 3.72 -3.28 -5.59
N TRP A 66 4.70 -2.60 -5.00
CA TRP A 66 5.19 -1.35 -5.59
C TRP A 66 6.01 -1.66 -6.83
N PHE A 67 5.55 -1.12 -7.94
CA PHE A 67 5.96 -1.46 -9.29
C PHE A 67 6.55 -0.25 -10.04
N ASN A 68 7.58 -0.49 -10.83
CA ASN A 68 8.09 0.45 -11.82
C ASN A 68 8.45 -0.31 -13.09
N PRO A 69 7.81 -0.02 -14.24
CA PRO A 69 8.05 -0.75 -15.50
C PRO A 69 9.48 -0.65 -16.01
N ASP A 70 10.22 0.38 -15.62
CA ASP A 70 11.59 0.60 -16.07
C ASP A 70 12.65 0.19 -15.03
N CYS A 71 12.20 -0.37 -13.91
CA CYS A 71 13.11 -0.92 -12.91
C CYS A 71 13.64 -2.29 -13.35
N PRO A 72 14.96 -2.46 -13.52
CA PRO A 72 15.52 -3.75 -13.93
C PRO A 72 15.28 -4.87 -12.91
N PHE A 73 15.15 -4.53 -11.61
CA PHE A 73 14.79 -5.50 -10.58
C PHE A 73 13.35 -6.03 -10.77
N VAL A 74 12.41 -5.15 -11.12
CA VAL A 74 11.04 -5.54 -11.45
C VAL A 74 11.00 -6.39 -12.72
N LYS A 75 11.69 -5.96 -13.78
CA LYS A 75 11.78 -6.75 -15.02
C LYS A 75 12.33 -8.16 -14.76
N TYR A 76 13.41 -8.25 -13.98
CA TYR A 76 13.98 -9.57 -13.63
C TYR A 76 12.98 -10.38 -12.81
N ALA A 77 12.41 -9.80 -11.75
CA ALA A 77 11.47 -10.51 -10.87
C ALA A 77 10.29 -11.12 -11.63
N HIS A 78 9.73 -10.38 -12.60
CA HIS A 78 8.60 -10.83 -13.42
C HIS A 78 8.97 -11.75 -14.60
N THR A 79 10.22 -11.76 -15.05
CA THR A 79 10.60 -12.57 -16.23
C THR A 79 11.36 -13.83 -15.87
N LYS A 80 12.29 -13.75 -14.91
CA LYS A 80 13.22 -14.83 -14.54
C LYS A 80 13.27 -15.07 -13.03
N GLY A 81 12.69 -14.18 -12.25
CA GLY A 81 12.75 -14.18 -10.79
C GLY A 81 11.47 -14.68 -10.13
N PRO A 82 11.33 -14.45 -8.82
CA PRO A 82 10.29 -15.05 -8.00
C PRO A 82 8.86 -14.56 -8.31
N LEU A 83 8.67 -13.42 -9.00
CA LEU A 83 7.36 -12.92 -9.39
C LEU A 83 6.84 -13.49 -10.71
N LYS A 84 7.68 -14.26 -11.44
CA LYS A 84 7.22 -14.88 -12.68
C LYS A 84 6.00 -15.76 -12.39
N ASP A 85 4.87 -15.39 -12.98
CA ASP A 85 3.57 -16.07 -12.84
C ASP A 85 3.04 -16.18 -11.40
N LEU A 86 3.73 -15.63 -10.38
CA LEU A 86 3.33 -15.78 -8.99
C LEU A 86 1.95 -15.17 -8.73
N ALA A 87 1.71 -13.95 -9.19
CA ALA A 87 0.42 -13.28 -9.02
C ALA A 87 -0.75 -14.12 -9.60
N GLN A 88 -0.54 -14.77 -10.76
CA GLN A 88 -1.55 -15.64 -11.39
C GLN A 88 -1.76 -16.94 -10.60
N ARG A 89 -0.68 -17.54 -10.10
CA ARG A 89 -0.74 -18.80 -9.34
C ARG A 89 -1.45 -18.64 -7.99
N VAL A 90 -1.30 -17.50 -7.32
CA VAL A 90 -1.85 -17.29 -5.97
C VAL A 90 -3.20 -16.57 -5.96
N SER A 91 -3.53 -15.79 -7.01
CA SER A 91 -4.79 -15.04 -7.07
C SER A 91 -5.99 -15.98 -7.24
N ASN A 92 -7.03 -15.70 -6.45
CA ASN A 92 -8.30 -16.44 -6.46
C ASN A 92 -9.40 -15.57 -5.81
N ASP A 93 -10.56 -16.15 -5.52
CA ASP A 93 -11.67 -15.42 -4.88
C ASP A 93 -11.34 -14.88 -3.49
N LYS A 94 -10.33 -15.43 -2.82
CA LYS A 94 -9.90 -15.03 -1.47
C LYS A 94 -8.62 -14.21 -1.43
N LEU A 95 -7.86 -14.15 -2.53
CA LEU A 95 -6.59 -13.40 -2.63
C LEU A 95 -6.55 -12.58 -3.91
N VAL A 96 -6.31 -11.29 -3.76
CA VAL A 96 -6.14 -10.32 -4.84
C VAL A 96 -4.72 -9.80 -4.86
N TRP A 97 -4.12 -9.76 -6.04
CA TRP A 97 -2.84 -9.10 -6.27
C TRP A 97 -3.05 -7.78 -7.01
N LEU A 98 -2.44 -6.71 -6.50
CA LEU A 98 -2.44 -5.38 -7.11
C LEU A 98 -1.00 -4.90 -7.26
N SER A 99 -0.62 -4.39 -8.41
CA SER A 99 0.62 -3.63 -8.58
C SER A 99 0.29 -2.14 -8.53
N ILE A 100 1.14 -1.33 -7.88
CA ILE A 100 0.94 0.12 -7.72
C ILE A 100 2.18 0.85 -8.23
N ASN A 101 2.00 1.77 -9.16
CA ASN A 101 3.06 2.66 -9.61
C ASN A 101 2.87 4.05 -9.00
N SER A 102 3.82 4.48 -8.16
CA SER A 102 3.84 5.82 -7.54
C SER A 102 4.92 6.73 -8.14
N ASN A 103 5.35 6.47 -9.39
CA ASN A 103 6.31 7.35 -10.05
C ASN A 103 5.61 8.63 -10.51
N ALA A 104 6.20 9.77 -10.14
CA ALA A 104 5.66 11.08 -10.45
C ALA A 104 5.76 11.44 -11.94
N PRO A 105 4.93 12.36 -12.45
CA PRO A 105 5.07 12.92 -13.79
C PRO A 105 6.50 13.36 -14.10
N GLY A 106 6.99 13.01 -15.28
CA GLY A 106 8.36 13.30 -15.73
C GLY A 106 9.45 12.38 -15.18
N LYS A 107 9.13 11.48 -14.25
CA LYS A 107 10.07 10.47 -13.74
C LYS A 107 9.97 9.17 -14.56
N THR A 108 11.05 8.37 -14.54
CA THR A 108 11.14 7.08 -15.28
C THR A 108 10.02 6.14 -14.87
N GLY A 109 9.35 5.54 -15.85
CA GLY A 109 8.28 4.56 -15.63
C GLY A 109 6.91 5.17 -15.34
N HIS A 110 6.76 6.50 -15.41
CA HIS A 110 5.49 7.19 -15.28
C HIS A 110 4.61 7.03 -16.54
N GLY A 111 3.30 7.20 -16.36
CA GLY A 111 2.30 7.35 -17.41
C GLY A 111 1.53 6.07 -17.74
N VAL A 112 0.26 6.25 -18.12
CA VAL A 112 -0.70 5.17 -18.38
C VAL A 112 -0.18 4.21 -19.45
N GLU A 113 0.21 4.75 -20.62
CA GLU A 113 0.63 3.93 -21.77
C GLU A 113 1.90 3.13 -21.47
N ARG A 114 2.87 3.72 -20.75
CA ARG A 114 4.08 3.00 -20.35
C ARG A 114 3.75 1.81 -19.44
N ASN A 115 2.86 2.02 -18.48
CA ASN A 115 2.42 0.97 -17.55
C ASN A 115 1.56 -0.09 -18.24
N ARG A 116 0.67 0.31 -19.17
CA ARG A 116 -0.12 -0.62 -20.00
C ARG A 116 0.79 -1.48 -20.89
N SER A 117 1.81 -0.88 -21.50
CA SER A 117 2.80 -1.62 -22.31
C SER A 117 3.56 -2.64 -21.47
N ALA A 118 4.06 -2.22 -20.30
CA ALA A 118 4.77 -3.11 -19.40
C ALA A 118 3.92 -4.28 -18.91
N LYS A 119 2.64 -4.02 -18.61
CA LYS A 119 1.70 -5.07 -18.24
C LYS A 119 1.60 -6.17 -19.32
N ARG A 120 1.54 -5.76 -20.59
CA ARG A 120 1.58 -6.71 -21.73
C ARG A 120 2.93 -7.39 -21.88
N GLU A 121 4.03 -6.63 -21.84
CA GLU A 121 5.41 -7.13 -21.98
C GLU A 121 5.76 -8.19 -20.92
N LEU A 122 5.27 -8.01 -19.69
CA LEU A 122 5.52 -8.89 -18.55
C LEU A 122 4.44 -9.97 -18.34
N GLY A 123 3.41 -10.01 -19.19
CA GLY A 123 2.30 -10.96 -19.08
C GLY A 123 1.47 -10.82 -17.78
N MET A 124 1.40 -9.61 -17.21
CA MET A 124 0.71 -9.37 -15.94
C MET A 124 -0.81 -9.38 -16.14
N MET A 125 -1.51 -10.24 -15.42
CA MET A 125 -2.98 -10.33 -15.44
C MET A 125 -3.63 -9.52 -14.33
N ASN A 126 -2.90 -9.22 -13.26
CA ASN A 126 -3.39 -8.42 -12.13
C ASN A 126 -3.58 -6.95 -12.52
N ARG A 127 -4.39 -6.22 -11.73
CA ARG A 127 -4.60 -4.78 -11.94
C ARG A 127 -3.33 -4.00 -11.57
N LEU A 128 -2.99 -3.03 -12.39
CA LEU A 128 -1.90 -2.08 -12.16
C LEU A 128 -2.50 -0.70 -11.94
N LEU A 129 -2.36 -0.21 -10.71
CA LEU A 129 -2.93 1.04 -10.24
C LEU A 129 -1.91 2.18 -10.35
N LEU A 130 -2.39 3.39 -10.58
CA LEU A 130 -1.57 4.57 -10.81
C LEU A 130 -1.74 5.56 -9.65
N ASP A 131 -0.68 5.77 -8.88
CA ASP A 131 -0.58 6.72 -7.76
C ASP A 131 0.39 7.84 -8.13
N GLU A 132 0.07 8.63 -9.16
CA GLU A 132 0.96 9.66 -9.73
C GLU A 132 1.36 10.74 -8.72
N THR A 133 0.53 10.97 -7.70
CA THR A 133 0.84 11.90 -6.61
C THR A 133 1.82 11.32 -5.59
N GLY A 134 1.99 10.00 -5.58
CA GLY A 134 2.78 9.29 -4.58
C GLY A 134 2.16 9.29 -3.18
N LYS A 135 0.90 9.72 -3.05
CA LYS A 135 0.23 9.83 -1.74
C LYS A 135 0.08 8.47 -1.09
N VAL A 136 -0.35 7.47 -1.85
CA VAL A 136 -0.54 6.11 -1.35
C VAL A 136 0.81 5.47 -1.05
N GLY A 137 1.79 5.62 -1.95
CA GLY A 137 3.13 5.12 -1.73
C GLY A 137 3.78 5.66 -0.46
N ARG A 138 3.65 6.96 -0.21
CA ARG A 138 4.15 7.59 1.02
C ARG A 138 3.38 7.09 2.27
N ALA A 139 2.06 6.92 2.17
CA ALA A 139 1.25 6.41 3.27
C ALA A 139 1.63 4.97 3.66
N TYR A 140 2.05 4.14 2.71
CA TYR A 140 2.56 2.78 2.98
C TYR A 140 4.05 2.76 3.34
N GLY A 141 4.79 3.86 3.16
CA GLY A 141 6.25 3.88 3.32
C GLY A 141 6.97 3.08 2.24
N ALA A 142 6.38 2.98 1.05
CA ALA A 142 6.98 2.28 -0.07
C ALA A 142 8.25 3.00 -0.51
N SER A 143 9.37 2.30 -0.54
CA SER A 143 10.69 2.89 -0.78
C SER A 143 11.44 2.28 -1.95
N LYS A 144 11.07 1.06 -2.35
CA LYS A 144 11.73 0.27 -3.39
C LYS A 144 10.73 -0.23 -4.43
N THR A 145 11.24 -0.69 -5.57
CA THR A 145 10.50 -1.45 -6.56
C THR A 145 11.35 -2.66 -6.97
N PRO A 146 10.88 -3.90 -6.67
CA PRO A 146 9.63 -4.20 -5.97
C PRO A 146 9.70 -3.95 -4.46
N HIS A 147 8.57 -3.62 -3.83
CA HIS A 147 8.34 -3.60 -2.39
C HIS A 147 6.97 -4.19 -2.13
N MET A 148 6.90 -5.21 -1.31
CA MET A 148 5.71 -6.02 -1.11
C MET A 148 5.01 -5.68 0.19
N PHE A 149 3.67 -5.72 0.17
CA PHE A 149 2.82 -5.56 1.34
C PHE A 149 1.70 -6.58 1.28
N VAL A 150 1.34 -7.17 2.43
CA VAL A 150 0.20 -8.09 2.50
C VAL A 150 -0.79 -7.59 3.55
N ILE A 151 -2.05 -7.49 3.14
CA ILE A 151 -3.17 -7.09 3.97
C ILE A 151 -4.07 -8.33 4.13
N ASN A 152 -4.42 -8.67 5.36
CA ASN A 152 -5.24 -9.85 5.64
C ASN A 152 -6.74 -9.59 5.40
N LEU A 153 -7.57 -10.61 5.61
CA LEU A 153 -9.03 -10.57 5.44
C LEU A 153 -9.71 -9.47 6.25
N GLN A 154 -9.12 -9.08 7.39
CA GLN A 154 -9.63 -8.03 8.29
C GLN A 154 -9.19 -6.63 7.86
N GLY A 155 -8.39 -6.52 6.78
CA GLY A 155 -7.84 -5.25 6.32
C GLY A 155 -6.66 -4.75 7.15
N VAL A 156 -5.97 -5.64 7.86
CA VAL A 156 -4.78 -5.34 8.66
C VAL A 156 -3.53 -5.63 7.85
N LEU A 157 -2.55 -4.71 7.88
CA LEU A 157 -1.25 -4.91 7.29
C LEU A 157 -0.46 -5.93 8.11
N VAL A 158 -0.13 -7.07 7.52
CA VAL A 158 0.51 -8.20 8.22
C VAL A 158 1.91 -8.54 7.69
N TYR A 159 2.27 -7.99 6.54
CA TYR A 159 3.61 -8.12 5.95
C TYR A 159 3.98 -6.86 5.19
N ARG A 160 5.25 -6.46 5.28
CA ARG A 160 5.90 -5.52 4.37
C ARG A 160 7.36 -5.91 4.17
N GLY A 161 7.90 -5.76 2.96
CA GLY A 161 9.32 -6.05 2.74
C GLY A 161 9.69 -6.52 1.35
N GLY A 162 10.77 -7.27 1.28
CA GLY A 162 11.31 -7.87 0.06
C GLY A 162 10.54 -9.10 -0.40
N LEU A 163 10.99 -9.65 -1.52
CA LEU A 163 10.47 -10.92 -2.04
C LEU A 163 11.08 -12.11 -1.29
N ASP A 164 12.39 -12.03 -1.07
CA ASP A 164 13.22 -13.10 -0.54
C ASP A 164 14.50 -12.52 0.12
N ASN A 165 15.38 -13.39 0.63
CA ASN A 165 16.69 -13.05 1.16
C ASN A 165 17.82 -13.08 0.11
N ALA A 166 17.49 -13.23 -1.18
CA ALA A 166 18.43 -13.22 -2.29
C ALA A 166 18.30 -11.97 -3.15
N PRO A 167 18.64 -10.76 -2.64
CA PRO A 167 18.54 -9.55 -3.41
C PRO A 167 19.37 -9.66 -4.68
N ILE A 168 18.76 -9.31 -5.81
CA ILE A 168 19.45 -9.25 -7.09
C ILE A 168 20.67 -8.35 -6.93
N GLY A 169 21.84 -8.86 -7.28
CA GLY A 169 23.10 -8.10 -7.27
C GLY A 169 23.02 -6.89 -8.22
N VAL A 170 24.07 -6.10 -8.25
CA VAL A 170 24.14 -4.87 -9.05
C VAL A 170 23.68 -5.15 -10.48
N VAL A 171 22.71 -4.37 -10.96
CA VAL A 171 22.28 -4.38 -12.35
C VAL A 171 23.23 -3.47 -13.12
N ASP A 172 24.09 -4.04 -13.93
CA ASP A 172 24.94 -3.30 -14.84
C ASP A 172 24.38 -3.38 -16.27
N ASN A 173 24.26 -2.22 -16.94
CA ASN A 173 23.85 -2.08 -18.33
C ASN A 173 22.64 -2.93 -18.74
N ASP A 174 21.51 -2.83 -18.01
CA ASP A 174 20.27 -3.59 -18.25
C ASP A 174 20.41 -5.12 -18.11
N ARG A 175 21.53 -5.61 -17.65
CA ARG A 175 21.74 -7.03 -17.33
C ARG A 175 21.68 -7.22 -15.82
N PRO A 176 20.61 -7.81 -15.29
CA PRO A 176 20.61 -8.22 -13.91
C PRO A 176 21.69 -9.29 -13.73
N HIS A 177 22.69 -9.02 -12.92
CA HIS A 177 23.56 -10.07 -12.43
C HIS A 177 22.70 -11.05 -11.63
N LEU A 178 22.98 -12.33 -11.78
CA LEU A 178 22.30 -13.39 -11.05
C LEU A 178 22.21 -13.03 -9.56
N PRO A 179 21.10 -13.38 -8.91
CA PRO A 179 20.94 -13.11 -7.49
C PRO A 179 22.17 -13.61 -6.73
N LYS A 180 22.70 -12.78 -5.84
CA LYS A 180 23.69 -13.27 -4.89
C LYS A 180 23.00 -14.36 -4.10
N HIS A 181 23.52 -15.58 -4.18
CA HIS A 181 23.04 -16.63 -3.28
C HIS A 181 23.17 -16.12 -1.86
N PRO A 182 22.09 -16.19 -1.07
CA PRO A 182 22.19 -15.83 0.34
C PRO A 182 23.25 -16.72 0.99
N ALA A 183 23.95 -16.21 1.99
CA ALA A 183 24.88 -17.00 2.79
C ALA A 183 24.18 -18.15 3.55
N THR A 184 22.86 -18.12 3.60
CA THR A 184 21.96 -19.10 4.20
C THR A 184 21.06 -19.72 3.13
N ALA A 185 20.21 -20.67 3.49
CA ALA A 185 19.17 -21.21 2.60
C ALA A 185 18.29 -20.07 2.05
N LEU A 186 17.79 -20.25 0.83
CA LEU A 186 16.83 -19.31 0.22
C LEU A 186 15.55 -19.29 1.07
N GLU A 187 15.16 -18.10 1.51
CA GLU A 187 13.91 -17.82 2.20
C GLU A 187 13.04 -16.95 1.29
N SER A 188 11.87 -17.46 0.92
CA SER A 188 10.89 -16.76 0.07
C SER A 188 9.93 -15.97 0.95
N TYR A 189 10.36 -14.85 1.49
CA TYR A 189 9.64 -14.06 2.49
C TYR A 189 8.16 -13.83 2.17
N LEU A 190 7.84 -13.46 0.94
CA LEU A 190 6.47 -13.20 0.52
C LEU A 190 5.65 -14.49 0.45
N GLU A 191 6.20 -15.55 -0.18
CA GLU A 191 5.47 -16.82 -0.31
C GLU A 191 5.27 -17.47 1.06
N ASP A 192 6.26 -17.38 1.97
CA ASP A 192 6.14 -17.84 3.34
C ASP A 192 5.06 -17.07 4.12
N ALA A 193 4.98 -15.75 3.95
CA ALA A 193 3.92 -14.94 4.55
C ALA A 193 2.52 -15.35 4.04
N LEU A 194 2.38 -15.60 2.75
CA LEU A 194 1.13 -16.06 2.15
C LEU A 194 0.77 -17.49 2.63
N ALA A 195 1.77 -18.37 2.76
CA ALA A 195 1.58 -19.72 3.28
C ALA A 195 1.14 -19.73 4.75
N ASP A 196 1.71 -18.85 5.59
CA ASP A 196 1.28 -18.69 6.97
C ASP A 196 -0.19 -18.26 7.04
N LEU A 197 -0.61 -17.26 6.23
CA LEU A 197 -1.99 -16.80 6.19
C LEU A 197 -2.96 -17.87 5.69
N ALA A 198 -2.58 -18.64 4.66
CA ALA A 198 -3.38 -19.74 4.14
C ALA A 198 -3.62 -20.84 5.18
N GLN A 199 -2.71 -20.99 6.13
CA GLN A 199 -2.79 -21.91 7.26
C GLN A 199 -3.35 -21.27 8.53
N HIS A 200 -3.92 -20.06 8.43
CA HIS A 200 -4.46 -19.29 9.56
C HIS A 200 -3.45 -19.03 10.69
N ARG A 201 -2.17 -18.94 10.34
CA ARG A 201 -1.08 -18.60 11.28
C ARG A 201 -0.69 -17.14 11.17
N PRO A 202 -0.18 -16.54 12.24
CA PRO A 202 0.51 -15.25 12.17
C PRO A 202 1.72 -15.34 11.22
N VAL A 203 1.97 -14.27 10.46
CA VAL A 203 3.15 -14.16 9.60
C VAL A 203 4.41 -14.13 10.48
N ARG A 204 5.31 -15.10 10.30
CA ARG A 204 6.52 -15.27 11.12
C ARG A 204 7.53 -14.15 10.93
N LEU A 205 7.76 -13.73 9.69
CA LEU A 205 8.65 -12.63 9.30
C LEU A 205 7.82 -11.51 8.68
N ALA A 206 7.26 -10.66 9.52
CA ALA A 206 6.30 -9.63 9.07
C ALA A 206 6.98 -8.39 8.46
N ASP A 207 8.23 -8.11 8.80
CA ASP A 207 9.01 -6.94 8.33
C ASP A 207 10.38 -7.41 7.84
N THR A 208 10.63 -7.25 6.54
CA THR A 208 11.88 -7.67 5.92
C THR A 208 12.46 -6.54 5.06
N PRO A 209 13.79 -6.48 4.85
CA PRO A 209 14.39 -5.41 4.06
C PRO A 209 13.95 -5.51 2.58
N PRO A 210 13.30 -4.49 2.00
CA PRO A 210 13.04 -4.45 0.57
C PRO A 210 14.31 -4.10 -0.19
N TYR A 211 14.43 -4.59 -1.41
CA TYR A 211 15.54 -4.29 -2.32
C TYR A 211 15.03 -3.82 -3.69
N GLY A 212 15.88 -3.19 -4.49
CA GLY A 212 15.54 -2.70 -5.83
C GLY A 212 15.73 -1.20 -6.00
N CYS A 213 15.16 -0.66 -7.07
CA CYS A 213 15.20 0.77 -7.36
C CYS A 213 14.39 1.57 -6.35
N THR A 214 14.79 2.79 -6.06
CA THR A 214 13.96 3.72 -5.27
C THR A 214 12.70 4.10 -6.03
N VAL A 215 11.56 4.19 -5.35
CA VAL A 215 10.33 4.75 -5.91
C VAL A 215 10.58 6.19 -6.35
N LYS A 216 10.10 6.57 -7.54
CA LYS A 216 10.39 7.88 -8.15
C LYS A 216 9.30 8.89 -7.81
N TYR A 217 9.19 9.22 -6.53
CA TYR A 217 8.26 10.26 -6.07
C TYR A 217 8.60 11.64 -6.65
N ALA A 218 7.63 12.55 -6.63
CA ALA A 218 7.90 13.98 -6.77
C ALA A 218 8.73 14.47 -5.57
N ASP A 219 9.61 15.43 -5.85
CA ASP A 219 10.47 16.09 -4.86
C ASP A 219 9.63 16.91 -3.89
#